data_06884d9d6e0ff1a639b4f9d95b0efd37
#
_entry.id   06884d9d6e0ff1a639b4f9d95b0efd37
#
_cell.length_a   1.000
_cell.length_b   1.000
_cell.length_c   1.000
_cell.angle_alpha   90.00
_cell.angle_beta   90.00
_cell.angle_gamma   90.00
#
_symmetry.space_group_name_H-M   'P 1'
#
loop_
_entity.id
_entity.type
_entity.pdbx_description
1 polymer ?
#
loop_
_entity_poly.entity_id
_entity_poly.type
_entity_poly.pdbx_seq_one_letter_code
_entity_poly.pdbx_strand_id
1 'polypeptide(L)'
;TETIPGKHGEIDFGSTFNARPLELHVVTPEGIDKGPTKRKLAGYLFPRNKTLIFLDDPEKVYNVKYAGKIDLNQYYNWFEFTIPFKMTMPFLEGAFEQTLHGAGTLINEGTIETSLTIEIAGPATDPTIQIGDKTLKYTGILASGDVVVIKTEPMTVTYNGVNALANYNNEFPLLYPGETPVTAGDNVTFRWRSRWL
;
A
#
# COMPACT_ATOMS: atom_id res chain seq x y z
N THR A 1 1.71 -4.19 -25.86
CA THR A 1 0.83 -4.22 -27.08
C THR A 1 1.38 -5.22 -28.08
N GLU A 2 0.53 -5.94 -28.77
CA GLU A 2 0.91 -6.87 -29.84
C GLU A 2 0.10 -6.58 -31.11
N THR A 3 0.77 -6.69 -32.26
CA THR A 3 0.15 -6.49 -33.57
C THR A 3 -0.29 -7.84 -34.14
N ILE A 4 -1.55 -7.98 -34.48
CA ILE A 4 -2.06 -9.19 -35.12
C ILE A 4 -2.06 -9.00 -36.65
N PRO A 5 -1.37 -9.86 -37.42
CA PRO A 5 -1.39 -9.79 -38.88
C PRO A 5 -2.82 -9.82 -39.43
N GLY A 6 -3.19 -8.83 -40.24
CA GLY A 6 -4.51 -8.71 -40.85
C GLY A 6 -5.56 -7.94 -40.02
N LYS A 7 -5.19 -7.39 -38.87
CA LYS A 7 -6.04 -6.50 -38.06
C LYS A 7 -5.39 -5.11 -37.98
N HIS A 8 -6.18 -4.06 -38.18
CA HIS A 8 -5.70 -2.70 -37.99
C HIS A 8 -5.62 -2.35 -36.50
N GLY A 9 -4.51 -1.74 -36.07
CA GLY A 9 -4.24 -1.33 -34.70
C GLY A 9 -3.50 -2.42 -33.88
N GLU A 10 -3.22 -2.10 -32.65
CA GLU A 10 -2.57 -2.95 -31.67
C GLU A 10 -3.59 -3.39 -30.61
N ILE A 11 -3.38 -4.57 -30.03
CA ILE A 11 -4.12 -4.98 -28.83
C ILE A 11 -3.33 -4.51 -27.62
N ASP A 12 -3.96 -3.67 -26.80
CA ASP A 12 -3.42 -3.29 -25.52
C ASP A 12 -3.83 -4.33 -24.46
N PHE A 13 -2.84 -4.98 -23.85
CA PHE A 13 -3.03 -5.93 -22.75
C PHE A 13 -3.03 -5.25 -21.38
N GLY A 14 -3.12 -3.93 -21.35
CA GLY A 14 -3.00 -3.12 -20.16
C GLY A 14 -1.53 -2.80 -19.83
N SER A 15 -1.33 -1.87 -18.92
CA SER A 15 -0.02 -1.50 -18.39
C SER A 15 0.14 -2.01 -16.96
N THR A 16 1.28 -2.64 -16.67
CA THR A 16 1.68 -2.99 -15.32
C THR A 16 2.91 -2.19 -14.92
N PHE A 17 2.92 -1.71 -13.70
CA PHE A 17 4.08 -1.00 -13.18
C PHE A 17 5.10 -2.00 -12.65
N ASN A 18 6.31 -1.92 -13.17
CA ASN A 18 7.44 -2.71 -12.66
C ASN A 18 7.97 -2.12 -11.35
N ALA A 19 8.65 -2.96 -10.57
CA ALA A 19 9.36 -2.51 -9.40
C ALA A 19 10.34 -1.37 -9.72
N ARG A 20 10.29 -0.27 -8.98
CA ARG A 20 11.07 0.96 -9.22
C ARG A 20 12.38 0.93 -8.45
N PRO A 21 13.55 1.16 -9.08
CA PRO A 21 14.79 1.39 -8.36
C PRO A 21 14.77 2.77 -7.69
N LEU A 22 15.37 2.86 -6.51
CA LEU A 22 15.57 4.10 -5.77
C LEU A 22 17.00 4.10 -5.23
N GLU A 23 17.76 5.13 -5.53
CA GLU A 23 19.12 5.29 -5.05
C GLU A 23 19.19 6.46 -4.07
N LEU A 24 19.71 6.19 -2.88
CA LEU A 24 19.93 7.21 -1.87
C LEU A 24 21.42 7.55 -1.83
N HIS A 25 21.77 8.75 -2.30
CA HIS A 25 23.13 9.29 -2.20
C HIS A 25 23.34 9.89 -0.82
N VAL A 26 24.36 9.43 -0.13
CA VAL A 26 24.70 9.83 1.22
C VAL A 26 26.12 10.36 1.27
N VAL A 27 26.29 11.54 1.88
CA VAL A 27 27.57 12.15 2.19
C VAL A 27 27.71 12.22 3.71
N THR A 28 28.83 11.76 4.24
CA THR A 28 29.06 11.83 5.68
C THR A 28 29.67 13.18 6.07
N PRO A 29 29.38 13.65 7.29
CA PRO A 29 30.16 14.74 7.86
C PRO A 29 31.64 14.39 7.95
N GLU A 30 32.49 15.41 8.04
CA GLU A 30 33.92 15.25 8.23
C GLU A 30 34.27 14.61 9.58
N GLY A 31 35.38 13.87 9.63
CA GLY A 31 35.89 13.26 10.86
C GLY A 31 35.17 12.01 11.34
N ILE A 32 34.28 11.42 10.53
CA ILE A 32 33.57 10.20 10.90
C ILE A 32 34.42 8.95 10.61
N ASP A 33 34.53 8.06 11.61
CA ASP A 33 35.19 6.79 11.49
C ASP A 33 34.46 5.82 10.52
N LYS A 34 35.15 5.40 9.48
CA LYS A 34 34.62 4.55 8.43
C LYS A 34 34.17 3.17 8.93
N GLY A 35 34.96 2.52 9.77
CA GLY A 35 34.71 1.16 10.24
C GLY A 35 33.41 1.05 11.08
N PRO A 36 33.27 1.83 12.14
CA PRO A 36 32.04 1.86 12.94
C PRO A 36 30.82 2.27 12.14
N THR A 37 30.94 3.24 11.25
CA THR A 37 29.83 3.73 10.42
C THR A 37 29.33 2.67 9.46
N LYS A 38 30.22 1.92 8.79
CA LYS A 38 29.83 0.80 7.96
C LYS A 38 29.05 -0.27 8.72
N ARG A 39 29.48 -0.61 9.95
CA ARG A 39 28.78 -1.61 10.78
C ARG A 39 27.40 -1.14 11.19
N LYS A 40 27.27 0.13 11.60
CA LYS A 40 25.98 0.73 11.95
C LYS A 40 25.04 0.73 10.75
N LEU A 41 25.53 1.17 9.59
CA LEU A 41 24.75 1.19 8.35
C LEU A 41 24.26 -0.22 7.98
N ALA A 42 25.13 -1.22 8.04
CA ALA A 42 24.75 -2.60 7.79
C ALA A 42 23.65 -3.09 8.74
N GLY A 43 23.72 -2.71 10.01
CA GLY A 43 22.68 -3.00 11.00
C GLY A 43 21.34 -2.32 10.69
N TYR A 44 21.37 -1.07 10.24
CA TYR A 44 20.15 -0.33 9.84
C TYR A 44 19.51 -0.91 8.57
N LEU A 45 20.31 -1.43 7.64
CA LEU A 45 19.81 -2.02 6.39
C LEU A 45 19.31 -3.46 6.55
N PHE A 46 19.56 -4.08 7.70
CA PHE A 46 19.00 -5.39 8.06
C PHE A 46 17.84 -5.22 9.09
N PRO A 47 16.65 -5.84 8.92
CA PRO A 47 16.18 -6.60 7.76
C PRO A 47 16.01 -5.74 6.50
N ARG A 48 15.98 -6.37 5.33
CA ARG A 48 16.05 -5.67 4.03
C ARG A 48 14.85 -4.78 3.71
N ASN A 49 13.68 -5.08 4.26
CA ASN A 49 12.47 -4.26 4.05
C ASN A 49 12.55 -3.02 4.94
N LYS A 50 12.40 -1.86 4.35
CA LYS A 50 12.50 -0.56 5.01
C LYS A 50 11.39 0.38 4.56
N THR A 51 11.09 1.32 5.42
CA THR A 51 10.25 2.47 5.13
C THR A 51 11.15 3.70 5.12
N LEU A 52 11.14 4.45 4.02
CA LEU A 52 11.83 5.73 3.91
C LEU A 52 10.78 6.85 3.93
N ILE A 53 11.08 7.89 4.67
CA ILE A 53 10.32 9.15 4.72
C ILE A 53 11.34 10.27 4.49
N PHE A 54 11.08 11.11 3.52
CA PHE A 54 11.91 12.28 3.25
C PHE A 54 11.39 13.49 4.03
N LEU A 55 12.29 14.31 4.56
CA LEU A 55 11.93 15.45 5.39
C LEU A 55 11.23 16.58 4.61
N ASP A 56 11.43 16.63 3.32
CA ASP A 56 10.78 17.56 2.39
C ASP A 56 9.38 17.11 1.94
N ASP A 57 9.06 15.81 2.13
CA ASP A 57 7.73 15.25 1.88
C ASP A 57 7.37 14.21 2.98
N PRO A 58 7.16 14.65 4.24
CA PRO A 58 6.97 13.76 5.39
C PRO A 58 5.63 13.04 5.39
N GLU A 59 4.70 13.45 4.54
CA GLU A 59 3.37 12.84 4.41
C GLU A 59 3.36 11.61 3.51
N LYS A 60 4.47 11.32 2.84
CA LYS A 60 4.61 10.18 1.94
C LYS A 60 5.66 9.18 2.39
N VAL A 61 5.35 7.92 2.18
CA VAL A 61 6.13 6.77 2.61
C VAL A 61 6.56 5.95 1.41
N TYR A 62 7.86 5.68 1.35
CA TYR A 62 8.47 4.81 0.36
C TYR A 62 8.73 3.44 0.99
N ASN A 63 7.96 2.44 0.62
CA ASN A 63 8.18 1.05 1.04
C ASN A 63 9.26 0.42 0.14
N VAL A 64 10.47 0.27 0.68
CA VAL A 64 11.65 -0.13 -0.07
C VAL A 64 12.28 -1.40 0.47
N LYS A 65 12.99 -2.08 -0.39
CA LYS A 65 13.84 -3.20 -0.04
C LYS A 65 15.28 -2.87 -0.43
N TYR A 66 16.22 -3.07 0.50
CA TYR A 66 17.65 -2.96 0.17
C TYR A 66 18.03 -3.99 -0.88
N ALA A 67 18.61 -3.54 -1.98
CA ALA A 67 18.73 -4.34 -3.21
C ALA A 67 20.11 -4.25 -3.86
N GLY A 68 21.19 -4.30 -3.12
CA GLY A 68 22.46 -4.28 -3.78
C GLY A 68 23.68 -4.20 -2.89
N LYS A 69 24.78 -3.77 -3.46
CA LYS A 69 26.04 -3.50 -2.80
C LYS A 69 26.17 -1.99 -2.59
N ILE A 70 26.69 -1.59 -1.45
CA ILE A 70 27.04 -0.19 -1.21
C ILE A 70 28.47 0.01 -1.73
N ASP A 71 28.61 0.84 -2.74
CA ASP A 71 29.90 1.31 -3.19
C ASP A 71 30.24 2.59 -2.43
N LEU A 72 31.43 2.63 -1.86
CA LEU A 72 31.86 3.68 -0.97
C LEU A 72 33.12 4.34 -1.50
N ASN A 73 33.02 5.61 -1.82
CA ASN A 73 34.14 6.48 -2.17
C ASN A 73 34.66 7.19 -0.93
N GLN A 74 35.95 7.06 -0.68
CA GLN A 74 36.59 7.67 0.47
C GLN A 74 37.43 8.88 0.05
N TYR A 75 37.24 9.96 0.71
CA TYR A 75 38.04 11.18 0.66
C TYR A 75 38.89 11.31 1.94
N TYR A 76 39.62 12.38 2.08
CA TYR A 76 40.59 12.55 3.17
C TYR A 76 39.96 12.42 4.56
N ASN A 77 38.85 13.10 4.83
CA ASN A 77 38.19 13.15 6.14
C ASN A 77 36.67 12.89 6.09
N TRP A 78 36.12 12.54 4.91
CA TRP A 78 34.73 12.20 4.70
C TRP A 78 34.58 11.10 3.66
N PHE A 79 33.41 10.54 3.50
CA PHE A 79 33.10 9.55 2.46
C PHE A 79 31.67 9.68 1.96
N GLU A 80 31.48 9.30 0.74
CA GLU A 80 30.17 9.22 0.09
C GLU A 80 29.86 7.78 -0.30
N PHE A 81 28.58 7.47 -0.36
CA PHE A 81 28.12 6.17 -0.81
C PHE A 81 26.68 6.26 -1.32
N THR A 82 26.34 5.31 -2.16
CA THR A 82 24.99 5.15 -2.67
C THR A 82 24.39 3.90 -2.08
N ILE A 83 23.18 4.03 -1.52
CA ILE A 83 22.40 2.90 -1.02
C ILE A 83 21.35 2.55 -2.07
N PRO A 84 21.46 1.39 -2.75
CA PRO A 84 20.50 0.96 -3.72
C PRO A 84 19.31 0.32 -3.02
N PHE A 85 18.12 0.87 -3.28
CA PHE A 85 16.85 0.32 -2.88
C PHE A 85 16.02 -0.08 -4.09
N LYS A 86 15.03 -0.91 -3.86
CA LYS A 86 14.01 -1.29 -4.82
C LYS A 86 12.64 -1.17 -4.17
N MET A 87 11.77 -0.39 -4.76
CA MET A 87 10.36 -0.37 -4.42
C MET A 87 9.68 -1.55 -5.13
N THR A 88 9.25 -2.55 -4.36
CA THR A 88 8.54 -3.72 -4.92
C THR A 88 7.12 -3.36 -5.34
N MET A 89 6.50 -2.45 -4.60
CA MET A 89 5.30 -1.71 -4.99
C MET A 89 5.77 -0.33 -5.44
N PRO A 90 5.60 0.05 -6.72
CA PRO A 90 6.19 1.27 -7.28
C PRO A 90 5.46 2.56 -6.88
N PHE A 91 4.57 2.47 -5.90
CA PHE A 91 3.74 3.56 -5.42
C PHE A 91 4.22 4.09 -4.08
N LEU A 92 4.06 5.39 -3.87
CA LEU A 92 4.15 6.02 -2.57
C LEU A 92 2.83 5.81 -1.82
N GLU A 93 2.88 5.66 -0.52
CA GLU A 93 1.70 5.56 0.33
C GLU A 93 1.64 6.74 1.30
N GLY A 94 0.44 7.17 1.67
CA GLY A 94 0.27 8.17 2.73
C GLY A 94 0.87 7.68 4.05
N ALA A 95 1.56 8.56 4.76
CA ALA A 95 2.14 8.24 6.06
C ALA A 95 1.07 7.86 7.09
N PHE A 96 -0.12 8.45 6.96
CA PHE A 96 -1.23 8.21 7.86
C PHE A 96 -2.32 7.35 7.19
N GLU A 97 -2.87 6.44 7.97
CA GLU A 97 -4.04 5.68 7.59
C GLU A 97 -5.29 6.54 7.79
N GLN A 98 -6.11 6.66 6.74
CA GLN A 98 -7.39 7.34 6.78
C GLN A 98 -8.46 6.35 7.26
N THR A 99 -9.46 6.84 7.98
CA THR A 99 -10.53 6.02 8.55
C THR A 99 -11.88 6.72 8.39
N LEU A 100 -12.89 5.95 7.97
CA LEU A 100 -14.29 6.38 7.95
C LEU A 100 -15.13 5.35 8.71
N HIS A 101 -16.04 5.83 9.56
CA HIS A 101 -17.01 5.00 10.26
C HIS A 101 -18.42 5.22 9.68
N GLY A 102 -19.11 4.12 9.35
CA GLY A 102 -20.45 4.16 8.80
C GLY A 102 -20.53 4.72 7.38
N ALA A 103 -21.63 5.39 7.07
CA ALA A 103 -21.87 6.02 5.79
C ALA A 103 -21.10 7.34 5.65
N GLY A 104 -20.72 7.73 4.45
CA GLY A 104 -20.01 8.98 4.18
C GLY A 104 -19.33 9.00 2.82
N THR A 105 -18.19 9.65 2.74
CA THR A 105 -17.37 9.74 1.51
C THR A 105 -15.95 9.31 1.81
N LEU A 106 -15.46 8.34 1.05
CA LEU A 106 -14.04 7.96 1.03
C LEU A 106 -13.31 8.91 0.09
N ILE A 107 -12.18 9.46 0.52
CA ILE A 107 -11.38 10.39 -0.28
C ILE A 107 -10.01 9.77 -0.52
N ASN A 108 -9.70 9.46 -1.77
CA ASN A 108 -8.34 9.12 -2.17
C ASN A 108 -7.66 10.36 -2.76
N GLU A 109 -6.78 10.98 -1.99
CA GLU A 109 -6.00 12.16 -2.39
C GLU A 109 -4.84 11.81 -3.35
N GLY A 110 -4.65 10.53 -3.60
CA GLY A 110 -3.58 10.03 -4.46
C GLY A 110 -3.82 10.23 -5.94
N THR A 111 -2.85 9.77 -6.74
CA THR A 111 -2.91 9.81 -8.21
C THR A 111 -3.25 8.45 -8.82
N ILE A 112 -3.31 7.40 -7.98
CA ILE A 112 -3.59 6.02 -8.40
C ILE A 112 -4.60 5.38 -7.45
N GLU A 113 -5.22 4.31 -7.89
CA GLU A 113 -6.15 3.54 -7.06
C GLU A 113 -5.46 2.94 -5.83
N THR A 114 -6.20 2.84 -4.75
CA THR A 114 -5.74 2.23 -3.51
C THR A 114 -6.70 1.17 -2.99
N SER A 115 -6.16 0.26 -2.18
CA SER A 115 -6.93 -0.80 -1.54
C SER A 115 -7.65 -0.31 -0.28
N LEU A 116 -8.73 -1.01 0.05
CA LEU A 116 -9.52 -0.79 1.25
C LEU A 116 -9.38 -1.98 2.21
N THR A 117 -9.35 -1.68 3.50
CA THR A 117 -9.66 -2.63 4.56
C THR A 117 -11.00 -2.22 5.16
N ILE A 118 -11.98 -3.13 5.11
CA ILE A 118 -13.33 -2.91 5.58
C ILE A 118 -13.58 -3.86 6.73
N GLU A 119 -13.94 -3.32 7.88
CA GLU A 119 -14.24 -4.06 9.09
C GLU A 119 -15.71 -3.92 9.44
N ILE A 120 -16.44 -5.02 9.58
CA ILE A 120 -17.84 -5.08 9.94
C ILE A 120 -17.93 -5.72 11.32
N ALA A 121 -18.35 -4.93 12.31
CA ALA A 121 -18.55 -5.43 13.67
C ALA A 121 -19.99 -5.91 13.87
N GLY A 122 -20.17 -7.02 14.61
CA GLY A 122 -21.49 -7.47 15.03
C GLY A 122 -22.05 -6.61 16.18
N PRO A 123 -23.40 -6.64 16.42
CA PRO A 123 -24.36 -7.53 15.76
C PRO A 123 -24.80 -7.05 14.37
N ALA A 124 -24.91 -7.98 13.42
CA ALA A 124 -25.45 -7.73 12.09
C ALA A 124 -25.97 -9.02 11.44
N THR A 125 -26.93 -8.92 10.54
CA THR A 125 -27.43 -10.04 9.75
C THR A 125 -27.35 -9.66 8.28
N ASP A 126 -26.67 -10.48 7.48
CA ASP A 126 -26.46 -10.28 6.04
C ASP A 126 -26.02 -8.84 5.69
N PRO A 127 -24.97 -8.29 6.36
CA PRO A 127 -24.59 -6.91 6.15
C PRO A 127 -24.27 -6.61 4.69
N THR A 128 -24.76 -5.48 4.22
CA THR A 128 -24.58 -4.98 2.86
C THR A 128 -23.98 -3.58 2.92
N ILE A 129 -22.97 -3.34 2.08
CA ILE A 129 -22.25 -2.08 1.98
C ILE A 129 -22.25 -1.66 0.52
N GLN A 130 -22.52 -0.38 0.25
CA GLN A 130 -22.39 0.17 -1.10
C GLN A 130 -21.22 1.15 -1.15
N ILE A 131 -20.30 0.96 -2.09
CA ILE A 131 -19.15 1.82 -2.35
C ILE A 131 -19.21 2.25 -3.81
N GLY A 132 -19.58 3.50 -4.07
CA GLY A 132 -19.85 3.98 -5.41
C GLY A 132 -20.96 3.14 -6.07
N ASP A 133 -20.61 2.50 -7.19
CA ASP A 133 -21.48 1.61 -7.96
C ASP A 133 -21.43 0.13 -7.52
N LYS A 134 -20.56 -0.22 -6.58
CA LYS A 134 -20.32 -1.60 -6.13
C LYS A 134 -21.08 -1.90 -4.84
N THR A 135 -21.70 -3.07 -4.81
CA THR A 135 -22.40 -3.58 -3.62
C THR A 135 -21.66 -4.80 -3.08
N LEU A 136 -21.17 -4.67 -1.85
CA LEU A 136 -20.52 -5.73 -1.10
C LEU A 136 -21.54 -6.37 -0.17
N LYS A 137 -21.62 -7.70 -0.19
CA LYS A 137 -22.57 -8.44 0.65
C LYS A 137 -21.85 -9.61 1.34
N TYR A 138 -21.91 -9.62 2.65
CA TYR A 138 -21.54 -10.77 3.45
C TYR A 138 -22.83 -11.49 3.90
N THR A 139 -22.90 -12.81 3.70
CA THR A 139 -24.05 -13.63 4.08
C THR A 139 -23.75 -14.37 5.39
N GLY A 140 -24.50 -14.08 6.41
CA GLY A 140 -24.34 -14.69 7.73
C GLY A 140 -24.80 -13.80 8.87
N ILE A 141 -24.86 -14.38 10.07
CA ILE A 141 -25.22 -13.67 11.30
C ILE A 141 -23.94 -13.40 12.08
N LEU A 142 -23.71 -12.15 12.40
CA LEU A 142 -22.62 -11.69 13.28
C LEU A 142 -23.24 -11.43 14.67
N ALA A 143 -22.76 -12.13 15.70
CA ALA A 143 -23.13 -11.84 17.06
C ALA A 143 -22.36 -10.62 17.60
N SER A 144 -22.75 -10.12 18.76
CA SER A 144 -21.98 -9.04 19.42
C SER A 144 -20.56 -9.52 19.74
N GLY A 145 -19.57 -8.76 19.28
CA GLY A 145 -18.14 -9.10 19.39
C GLY A 145 -17.54 -9.85 18.20
N ASP A 146 -18.38 -10.30 17.25
CA ASP A 146 -17.87 -10.86 16.00
C ASP A 146 -17.39 -9.74 15.05
N VAL A 147 -16.37 -10.08 14.24
CA VAL A 147 -15.79 -9.15 13.27
C VAL A 147 -15.54 -9.86 11.94
N VAL A 148 -16.04 -9.27 10.86
CA VAL A 148 -15.65 -9.62 9.49
C VAL A 148 -14.68 -8.57 8.97
N VAL A 149 -13.54 -9.02 8.43
CA VAL A 149 -12.56 -8.14 7.79
C VAL A 149 -12.45 -8.50 6.32
N ILE A 150 -12.72 -7.54 5.46
CA ILE A 150 -12.58 -7.62 4.01
C ILE A 150 -11.39 -6.77 3.62
N LYS A 151 -10.40 -7.37 2.94
CA LYS A 151 -9.28 -6.63 2.32
C LYS A 151 -9.41 -6.74 0.82
N THR A 152 -9.48 -5.61 0.15
CA THR A 152 -9.61 -5.59 -1.30
C THR A 152 -8.29 -5.92 -2.00
N GLU A 153 -7.17 -5.80 -1.27
CA GLU A 153 -5.83 -6.23 -1.70
C GLU A 153 -5.02 -6.70 -0.47
N PRO A 154 -4.57 -7.97 -0.40
CA PRO A 154 -4.97 -9.10 -1.25
C PRO A 154 -6.44 -9.45 -1.01
N MET A 155 -7.15 -9.90 -2.04
CA MET A 155 -8.58 -10.22 -1.99
C MET A 155 -8.89 -11.30 -0.95
N THR A 156 -9.16 -10.88 0.29
CA THR A 156 -9.38 -11.78 1.43
C THR A 156 -10.58 -11.35 2.25
N VAL A 157 -11.32 -12.32 2.75
CA VAL A 157 -12.40 -12.13 3.71
C VAL A 157 -12.19 -13.06 4.88
N THR A 158 -12.21 -12.51 6.09
CA THR A 158 -12.09 -13.31 7.32
C THR A 158 -13.23 -12.99 8.29
N TYR A 159 -13.72 -14.01 8.97
CA TYR A 159 -14.63 -13.93 10.10
C TYR A 159 -13.89 -14.37 11.34
N ASN A 160 -13.73 -13.50 12.32
CA ASN A 160 -12.92 -13.73 13.52
C ASN A 160 -11.53 -14.31 13.22
N GLY A 161 -10.88 -13.81 12.14
CA GLY A 161 -9.56 -14.27 11.69
C GLY A 161 -9.56 -15.56 10.86
N VAL A 162 -10.69 -16.24 10.69
CA VAL A 162 -10.81 -17.46 9.88
C VAL A 162 -11.31 -17.08 8.47
N ASN A 163 -10.80 -17.75 7.44
CA ASN A 163 -11.23 -17.50 6.06
C ASN A 163 -12.75 -17.71 5.89
N ALA A 164 -13.43 -16.69 5.38
CA ALA A 164 -14.87 -16.66 5.18
C ALA A 164 -15.27 -16.18 3.77
N LEU A 165 -14.39 -16.35 2.79
CA LEU A 165 -14.62 -15.91 1.41
C LEU A 165 -15.87 -16.55 0.79
N ALA A 166 -16.22 -17.78 1.16
CA ALA A 166 -17.41 -18.46 0.67
C ALA A 166 -18.73 -17.77 1.04
N ASN A 167 -18.71 -16.93 2.09
CA ASN A 167 -19.89 -16.17 2.57
C ASN A 167 -19.98 -14.77 1.96
N TYR A 168 -19.11 -14.44 1.03
CA TYR A 168 -18.97 -13.11 0.44
C TYR A 168 -19.23 -13.13 -1.06
N ASN A 169 -19.81 -12.07 -1.60
CA ASN A 169 -20.17 -11.98 -3.03
C ASN A 169 -19.00 -11.71 -3.98
N ASN A 170 -17.75 -11.78 -3.50
CA ASN A 170 -16.51 -11.60 -4.26
C ASN A 170 -16.32 -10.22 -4.94
N GLU A 171 -16.96 -9.18 -4.43
CA GLU A 171 -16.73 -7.81 -4.90
C GLU A 171 -15.59 -7.14 -4.09
N PHE A 172 -14.49 -6.82 -4.76
CA PHE A 172 -13.30 -6.21 -4.13
C PHE A 172 -12.98 -4.87 -4.81
N PRO A 173 -13.74 -3.80 -4.52
CA PRO A 173 -13.54 -2.52 -5.16
C PRO A 173 -12.20 -1.89 -4.73
N LEU A 174 -11.52 -1.26 -5.67
CA LEU A 174 -10.41 -0.35 -5.40
C LEU A 174 -10.97 1.07 -5.27
N LEU A 175 -10.34 1.88 -4.44
CA LEU A 175 -10.68 3.29 -4.27
C LEU A 175 -9.88 4.12 -5.28
N TYR A 176 -10.55 4.59 -6.33
CA TYR A 176 -9.95 5.46 -7.35
C TYR A 176 -9.69 6.87 -6.78
N PRO A 177 -8.76 7.64 -7.41
CA PRO A 177 -8.52 9.03 -7.02
C PRO A 177 -9.80 9.86 -7.00
N GLY A 178 -9.93 10.70 -5.98
CA GLY A 178 -11.08 11.56 -5.76
C GLY A 178 -12.05 11.03 -4.70
N GLU A 179 -13.30 11.42 -4.79
CA GLU A 179 -14.36 11.14 -3.81
C GLU A 179 -15.22 9.95 -4.25
N THR A 180 -15.48 9.05 -3.31
CA THR A 180 -16.36 7.89 -3.53
C THR A 180 -17.41 7.83 -2.41
N PRO A 181 -18.71 7.94 -2.72
CA PRO A 181 -19.76 7.85 -1.72
C PRO A 181 -19.91 6.42 -1.20
N VAL A 182 -20.20 6.30 0.09
CA VAL A 182 -20.40 5.03 0.78
C VAL A 182 -21.69 5.04 1.56
N THR A 183 -22.46 3.95 1.43
CA THR A 183 -23.62 3.65 2.30
C THR A 183 -23.31 2.38 3.07
N ALA A 184 -23.26 2.50 4.39
CA ALA A 184 -22.96 1.40 5.30
C ALA A 184 -23.65 1.66 6.66
N GLY A 185 -23.78 0.61 7.47
CA GLY A 185 -24.19 0.74 8.86
C GLY A 185 -23.09 1.36 9.74
N ASP A 186 -23.47 1.94 10.87
CA ASP A 186 -22.52 2.57 11.81
C ASP A 186 -21.48 1.59 12.40
N ASN A 187 -21.75 0.30 12.29
CA ASN A 187 -20.86 -0.78 12.71
C ASN A 187 -19.79 -1.16 11.67
N VAL A 188 -19.69 -0.40 10.57
CA VAL A 188 -18.70 -0.61 9.52
C VAL A 188 -17.58 0.44 9.62
N THR A 189 -16.35 0.00 9.51
CA THR A 189 -15.16 0.87 9.50
C THR A 189 -14.36 0.62 8.24
N PHE A 190 -14.05 1.69 7.54
CA PHE A 190 -13.17 1.68 6.37
C PHE A 190 -11.82 2.24 6.75
N ARG A 191 -10.73 1.61 6.25
CA ARG A 191 -9.36 2.10 6.41
C ARG A 191 -8.63 2.01 5.09
N TRP A 192 -7.87 3.07 4.74
CA TRP A 192 -7.06 3.12 3.53
C TRP A 192 -5.89 4.07 3.69
N ARG A 193 -4.96 4.00 2.75
CA ARG A 193 -3.90 4.98 2.55
C ARG A 193 -3.93 5.42 1.11
N SER A 194 -3.96 6.71 0.84
CA SER A 194 -3.86 7.21 -0.53
C SER A 194 -2.53 6.81 -1.14
N ARG A 195 -2.50 6.58 -2.47
CA ARG A 195 -1.32 6.15 -3.20
C ARG A 195 -0.99 7.12 -4.33
N TRP A 196 0.31 7.34 -4.56
CA TRP A 196 0.83 8.19 -5.63
C TRP A 196 1.84 7.42 -6.47
N LEU A 197 1.87 7.77 -7.77
CA LEU A 197 2.84 7.23 -8.73
C LEU A 197 4.13 8.05 -8.71
#